data_75d3ba5627943666f65ddd3c0c00f9f9
#
_entry.id   75d3ba5627943666f65ddd3c0c00f9f9
#
_cell.length_a   1.000
_cell.length_b   1.000
_cell.length_c   1.000
_cell.angle_alpha   90.00
_cell.angle_beta   90.00
_cell.angle_gamma   90.00
#
_symmetry.space_group_name_H-M   'P 1'
#
loop_
_entity.id
_entity.type
_entity.pdbx_description
1 polymer ?
#
loop_
_entity_poly.entity_id
_entity_poly.type
_entity_poly.pdbx_seq_one_letter_code
_entity_poly.pdbx_strand_id
1 'polypeptide(L)'
;MLKFGVVTNINPLTAKARVQFADDDITSFWLPVLQQKTNKDKFYSMVDVGEQVACLMDDNSEDGVILGAIYTGVDSVPGISKDQHIIKFEDGSFIEYNKETQMLTI
;
A
#
# COMPACT_ATOMS: atom_id res chain seq x y z
N MET A 1 1.06 10.27 -14.80
CA MET A 1 2.51 10.14 -14.52
C MET A 1 2.70 9.33 -13.25
N LEU A 2 3.57 8.35 -13.30
CA LEU A 2 3.90 7.54 -12.12
C LEU A 2 4.82 8.34 -11.19
N LYS A 3 4.48 8.39 -9.90
CA LYS A 3 5.29 9.04 -8.88
C LYS A 3 5.43 8.17 -7.65
N PHE A 4 6.54 8.32 -6.95
CA PHE A 4 6.80 7.66 -5.69
C PHE A 4 6.88 8.68 -4.57
N GLY A 5 6.46 8.29 -3.38
CA GLY A 5 6.49 9.19 -2.23
C GLY A 5 6.24 8.48 -0.92
N VAL A 6 6.13 9.29 0.13
CA VAL A 6 5.92 8.82 1.50
C VAL A 6 4.61 9.37 2.02
N VAL A 7 3.80 8.52 2.63
CA VAL A 7 2.52 8.91 3.21
C VAL A 7 2.76 9.82 4.42
N THR A 8 2.11 10.98 4.42
CA THR A 8 2.22 11.96 5.50
C THR A 8 0.99 12.02 6.40
N ASN A 9 -0.19 11.79 5.81
CA ASN A 9 -1.47 11.86 6.51
C ASN A 9 -2.40 10.80 5.96
N ILE A 10 -3.22 10.22 6.83
CA ILE A 10 -4.23 9.24 6.42
C ILE A 10 -5.61 9.63 6.92
N ASN A 11 -6.63 9.25 6.17
CA ASN A 11 -8.03 9.35 6.58
C ASN A 11 -8.70 7.99 6.33
N PRO A 12 -8.74 7.12 7.35
CA PRO A 12 -9.30 5.77 7.19
C PRO A 12 -10.79 5.75 6.84
N LEU A 13 -11.53 6.78 7.25
CA LEU A 13 -12.99 6.82 7.00
C LEU A 13 -13.31 7.02 5.53
N THR A 14 -12.44 7.68 4.78
CA THR A 14 -12.62 7.92 3.35
C THR A 14 -11.70 7.09 2.48
N ALA A 15 -10.82 6.28 3.08
CA ALA A 15 -9.79 5.49 2.41
C ALA A 15 -8.89 6.37 1.53
N LYS A 16 -8.50 7.53 2.05
CA LYS A 16 -7.64 8.49 1.38
C LYS A 16 -6.40 8.81 2.21
N ALA A 17 -5.37 9.24 1.53
CA ALA A 17 -4.11 9.64 2.16
C ALA A 17 -3.46 10.77 1.39
N ARG A 18 -2.54 11.47 2.06
CA ARG A 18 -1.69 12.48 1.44
C ARG A 18 -0.28 11.93 1.34
N VAL A 19 0.40 12.29 0.26
CA VAL A 19 1.73 11.75 -0.06
C VAL A 19 2.67 12.92 -0.37
N GLN A 20 3.85 12.91 0.24
CA GLN A 20 4.94 13.80 -0.14
C GLN A 20 5.78 13.11 -1.21
N PHE A 21 5.82 13.69 -2.41
CA PHE A 21 6.54 13.11 -3.53
C PHE A 21 8.05 13.29 -3.40
N ALA A 22 8.77 12.26 -3.81
CA ALA A 22 10.23 12.23 -3.65
C ALA A 22 10.97 13.19 -4.56
N ASP A 23 10.42 13.46 -5.76
CA ASP A 23 11.13 14.19 -6.81
C ASP A 23 10.98 15.72 -6.73
N ASP A 24 9.91 16.23 -6.14
CA ASP A 24 9.63 17.67 -6.13
C ASP A 24 9.29 18.24 -4.74
N ASP A 25 9.34 17.40 -3.72
CA ASP A 25 9.11 17.80 -2.32
C ASP A 25 7.71 18.40 -2.09
N ILE A 26 6.77 18.11 -2.96
CA ILE A 26 5.39 18.58 -2.88
C ILE A 26 4.54 17.52 -2.19
N THR A 27 3.65 17.96 -1.29
CA THR A 27 2.67 17.09 -0.66
C THR A 27 1.35 17.19 -1.43
N SER A 28 0.80 16.04 -1.78
CA SER A 28 -0.44 15.93 -2.53
C SER A 28 -1.66 16.39 -1.72
N PHE A 29 -2.77 16.62 -2.39
CA PHE A 29 -4.09 16.63 -1.76
C PHE A 29 -4.44 15.20 -1.31
N TRP A 30 -5.66 15.01 -0.82
CA TRP A 30 -6.16 13.70 -0.42
C TRP A 30 -6.37 12.83 -1.66
N LEU A 31 -5.63 11.73 -1.75
CA LEU A 31 -5.69 10.78 -2.86
C LEU A 31 -6.39 9.50 -2.39
N PRO A 32 -7.29 8.92 -3.20
CA PRO A 32 -7.86 7.63 -2.85
C PRO A 32 -6.79 6.52 -2.88
N VAL A 33 -6.91 5.59 -1.95
CA VAL A 33 -6.07 4.39 -1.91
C VAL A 33 -6.80 3.29 -2.68
N LEU A 34 -6.11 2.70 -3.67
CA LEU A 34 -6.68 1.65 -4.50
C LEU A 34 -7.03 0.42 -3.66
N GLN A 35 -8.23 -0.09 -3.84
CA GLN A 35 -8.70 -1.33 -3.22
C GLN A 35 -9.02 -2.35 -4.31
N GLN A 36 -8.95 -3.62 -3.99
CA GLN A 36 -9.23 -4.66 -4.98
C GLN A 36 -10.70 -4.73 -5.37
N LYS A 37 -11.61 -4.49 -4.43
CA LYS A 37 -13.05 -4.42 -4.66
C LYS A 37 -13.70 -3.42 -3.71
N THR A 38 -14.69 -2.70 -4.22
CA THR A 38 -15.37 -1.65 -3.46
C THR A 38 -16.89 -1.75 -3.48
N ASN A 39 -17.45 -2.69 -4.26
CA ASN A 39 -18.90 -2.82 -4.43
C ASN A 39 -19.31 -4.26 -4.18
N LYS A 40 -20.34 -4.45 -3.37
CA LYS A 40 -20.85 -5.73 -2.87
C LYS A 40 -19.84 -6.44 -2.01
N ASP A 41 -18.89 -7.17 -2.59
CA ASP A 41 -17.73 -7.66 -1.86
C ASP A 41 -16.72 -6.51 -1.76
N LYS A 42 -16.14 -6.33 -0.59
CA LYS A 42 -15.25 -5.19 -0.33
C LYS A 42 -13.97 -5.67 0.32
N PHE A 43 -12.86 -5.14 -0.18
CA PHE A 43 -11.57 -5.25 0.47
C PHE A 43 -11.22 -3.89 1.05
N TYR A 44 -10.59 -3.89 2.21
CA TYR A 44 -10.15 -2.66 2.85
C TYR A 44 -8.78 -2.88 3.46
N SER A 45 -7.82 -2.11 2.98
CA SER A 45 -6.49 -2.07 3.56
C SER A 45 -5.94 -0.66 3.37
N MET A 46 -5.56 -0.01 4.47
CA MET A 46 -5.03 1.34 4.45
C MET A 46 -3.51 1.32 4.53
N VAL A 47 -2.93 2.33 3.89
CA VAL A 47 -1.51 2.64 4.07
C VAL A 47 -1.29 3.32 5.41
N ASP A 48 -0.07 3.24 5.94
CA ASP A 48 0.31 3.90 7.19
C ASP A 48 1.13 5.16 6.91
N VAL A 49 1.10 6.09 7.84
CA VAL A 49 1.99 7.26 7.79
C VAL A 49 3.45 6.78 7.83
N GLY A 50 4.25 7.29 6.93
CA GLY A 50 5.66 6.90 6.76
C GLY A 50 5.88 5.77 5.76
N GLU A 51 4.82 5.17 5.26
CA GLU A 51 4.91 4.09 4.29
C GLU A 51 5.23 4.63 2.90
N GLN A 52 6.07 3.93 2.15
CA GLN A 52 6.44 4.32 0.80
C GLN A 52 5.45 3.74 -0.19
N VAL A 53 4.97 4.60 -1.10
CA VAL A 53 3.89 4.25 -2.01
C VAL A 53 4.22 4.67 -3.44
N ALA A 54 3.58 3.98 -4.39
CA ALA A 54 3.55 4.36 -5.79
C ALA A 54 2.19 4.98 -6.09
N CYS A 55 2.20 6.09 -6.82
CA CYS A 55 1.00 6.83 -7.19
C CYS A 55 0.94 7.05 -8.69
N LEU A 56 -0.26 6.99 -9.24
CA LEU A 56 -0.51 7.40 -10.62
C LEU A 56 -1.19 8.76 -10.58
N MET A 57 -0.52 9.78 -11.13
CA MET A 57 -0.93 11.17 -11.03
C MET A 57 -1.23 11.75 -12.41
N ASP A 58 -2.06 12.80 -12.44
CA ASP A 58 -2.26 13.57 -13.65
C ASP A 58 -1.01 14.42 -13.99
N ASP A 59 -1.05 15.12 -15.13
CA ASP A 59 0.11 15.89 -15.60
C ASP A 59 0.48 17.05 -14.68
N ASN A 60 -0.48 17.55 -13.90
CA ASN A 60 -0.26 18.67 -12.98
C ASN A 60 0.12 18.22 -11.57
N SER A 61 0.17 16.92 -11.33
CA SER A 61 0.41 16.32 -10.00
C SER A 61 -0.61 16.81 -8.95
N GLU A 62 -1.83 17.11 -9.37
CA GLU A 62 -2.89 17.60 -8.49
C GLU A 62 -3.84 16.49 -8.07
N ASP A 63 -4.16 15.57 -8.98
CA ASP A 63 -5.10 14.50 -8.75
C ASP A 63 -4.53 13.17 -9.21
N GLY A 64 -5.02 12.08 -8.63
CA GLY A 64 -4.55 10.76 -8.96
C GLY A 64 -5.01 9.73 -7.95
N VAL A 65 -4.30 8.60 -7.91
CA VAL A 65 -4.62 7.48 -7.04
C VAL A 65 -3.34 6.87 -6.47
N ILE A 66 -3.40 6.44 -5.22
CA ILE A 66 -2.33 5.65 -4.60
C ILE A 66 -2.51 4.20 -5.05
N LEU A 67 -1.56 3.67 -5.81
CA LEU A 67 -1.63 2.30 -6.33
C LEU A 67 -1.36 1.27 -5.23
N GLY A 68 -0.49 1.59 -4.28
CA GLY A 68 -0.16 0.72 -3.17
C GLY A 68 1.20 1.01 -2.59
N ALA A 69 1.55 0.23 -1.58
CA ALA A 69 2.83 0.33 -0.89
C ALA A 69 3.90 -0.49 -1.62
N ILE A 70 5.15 -0.07 -1.45
CA ILE A 70 6.31 -0.77 -2.02
C ILE A 70 7.34 -1.04 -0.92
N TYR A 71 8.05 -2.16 -1.04
CA TYR A 71 9.20 -2.43 -0.19
C TYR A 71 10.39 -1.62 -0.66
N THR A 72 11.08 -1.04 0.31
CA THR A 72 12.34 -0.33 0.09
C THR A 72 13.40 -0.92 0.99
N GLY A 73 14.62 -0.39 0.97
CA GLY A 73 15.68 -0.88 1.84
C GLY A 73 15.42 -0.70 3.34
N VAL A 74 14.38 0.06 3.71
CA VAL A 74 14.03 0.33 5.11
C VAL A 74 13.09 -0.75 5.67
N ASP A 75 12.24 -1.32 4.82
CA ASP A 75 11.22 -2.29 5.23
C ASP A 75 11.71 -3.72 5.00
N SER A 76 11.36 -4.63 5.89
CA SER A 76 11.70 -6.04 5.73
C SER A 76 10.57 -6.80 5.04
N VAL A 77 10.95 -7.59 4.04
CA VAL A 77 10.02 -8.47 3.32
C VAL A 77 9.75 -9.70 4.17
N PRO A 78 8.47 -10.08 4.42
CA PRO A 78 8.14 -11.17 5.34
C PRO A 78 8.36 -12.56 4.76
N GLY A 79 8.51 -12.69 3.45
CA GLY A 79 8.66 -14.00 2.79
C GLY A 79 10.07 -14.24 2.28
N ILE A 80 10.38 -15.50 1.99
CA ILE A 80 11.68 -15.92 1.46
C ILE A 80 11.55 -16.71 0.18
N SER A 81 10.35 -17.04 -0.25
CA SER A 81 10.09 -17.88 -1.42
C SER A 81 8.93 -17.34 -2.24
N LYS A 82 9.00 -17.51 -3.55
CA LYS A 82 7.89 -17.14 -4.45
C LYS A 82 6.64 -18.00 -4.24
N ASP A 83 6.75 -19.13 -3.57
CA ASP A 83 5.62 -20.04 -3.31
C ASP A 83 4.82 -19.63 -2.09
N GLN A 84 5.29 -18.65 -1.32
CA GLN A 84 4.60 -18.12 -0.15
C GLN A 84 3.68 -16.96 -0.54
N HIS A 85 2.46 -16.98 0.01
CA HIS A 85 1.53 -15.87 -0.03
C HIS A 85 1.22 -15.50 1.42
N ILE A 86 1.63 -14.32 1.84
CA ILE A 86 1.61 -13.94 3.25
C ILE A 86 0.91 -12.60 3.43
N ILE A 87 0.00 -12.53 4.41
CA ILE A 87 -0.50 -11.28 4.96
C ILE A 87 -0.04 -11.25 6.42
N LYS A 88 0.82 -10.30 6.76
CA LYS A 88 1.36 -10.16 8.10
C LYS A 88 0.83 -8.88 8.75
N PHE A 89 0.40 -9.00 10.00
CA PHE A 89 -0.13 -7.86 10.76
C PHE A 89 0.91 -7.35 11.74
N GLU A 90 0.74 -6.10 12.16
CA GLU A 90 1.67 -5.43 13.06
C GLU A 90 1.83 -6.16 14.39
N ASP A 91 0.76 -6.80 14.89
CA ASP A 91 0.76 -7.54 16.16
C ASP A 91 1.45 -8.90 16.09
N GLY A 92 1.98 -9.28 14.93
CA GLY A 92 2.64 -10.56 14.71
C GLY A 92 1.73 -11.65 14.14
N SER A 93 0.43 -11.41 14.09
CA SER A 93 -0.50 -12.35 13.44
C SER A 93 -0.22 -12.41 11.96
N PHE A 94 -0.47 -13.54 11.34
CA PHE A 94 -0.30 -13.66 9.89
C PHE A 94 -1.19 -14.75 9.30
N ILE A 95 -1.42 -14.64 7.99
CA ILE A 95 -2.08 -15.66 7.18
C ILE A 95 -1.12 -16.00 6.06
N GLU A 96 -0.81 -17.27 5.90
CA GLU A 96 0.13 -17.74 4.89
C GLU A 96 -0.40 -18.95 4.15
N TYR A 97 -0.26 -18.96 2.84
CA TYR A 97 -0.39 -20.16 2.02
C TYR A 97 0.93 -20.42 1.30
N ASN A 98 1.45 -21.64 1.49
CA ASN A 98 2.66 -22.08 0.81
C ASN A 98 2.30 -23.15 -0.23
N LYS A 99 2.51 -22.82 -1.50
CA LYS A 99 2.17 -23.72 -2.61
C LYS A 99 3.03 -24.97 -2.65
N GLU A 100 4.27 -24.88 -2.21
CA GLU A 100 5.20 -26.01 -2.21
C GLU A 100 4.79 -27.08 -1.22
N THR A 101 4.40 -26.67 -0.01
CA THR A 101 3.95 -27.60 1.04
C THR A 101 2.44 -27.80 1.06
N GLN A 102 1.69 -26.98 0.32
CA GLN A 102 0.23 -26.96 0.29
C GLN A 102 -0.39 -26.74 1.67
N MET A 103 0.26 -25.93 2.51
CA MET A 103 -0.20 -25.61 3.87
C MET A 103 -0.75 -24.20 3.95
N LEU A 104 -1.94 -24.07 4.55
CA LEU A 104 -2.51 -22.80 4.96
C LEU A 104 -2.31 -22.65 6.46
N THR A 105 -1.65 -21.56 6.85
CA THR A 105 -1.34 -21.25 8.25
C THR A 105 -2.01 -19.93 8.64
N ILE A 106 -2.64 -19.91 9.78
CA ILE A 106 -3.30 -18.73 10.33
C ILE A 106 -2.76 -18.45 11.74
#